data_ff7df2149eac2476563c55dfda2f01d5
#
_entry.id   ff7df2149eac2476563c55dfda2f01d5
#
_cell.length_a   1.000
_cell.length_b   1.000
_cell.length_c   1.000
_cell.angle_alpha   90.00
_cell.angle_beta   90.00
_cell.angle_gamma   90.00
#
_symmetry.space_group_name_H-M   'P 1'
#
loop_
_entity.id
_entity.type
_entity.pdbx_description
1 polymer ?
#
loop_
_entity_poly.entity_id
_entity_poly.type
_entity_poly.pdbx_seq_one_letter_code
_entity_poly.pdbx_strand_id
1 'polypeptide(L)' 'MEKHRVAIFTPYPFEVGQKIRIDGGPRSGDWEVIAVSEHKVTLRCPITKKEFKWDRFCYFVEETEDAQWPSH' A
#
# COMPACT_ATOMS: atom_id res chain seq x y z
N MET A 1 31.89 -13.83 0.91
CA MET A 1 30.48 -14.20 0.65
C MET A 1 29.74 -12.94 0.22
N GLU A 2 29.08 -13.02 -0.91
CA GLU A 2 28.36 -11.89 -1.43
C GLU A 2 27.05 -11.69 -0.66
N LYS A 3 26.71 -10.43 -0.45
CA LYS A 3 25.41 -10.06 0.10
C LYS A 3 24.58 -9.41 -0.99
N HIS A 4 23.32 -9.71 -1.01
CA HIS A 4 22.37 -9.16 -1.97
C HIS A 4 21.58 -8.03 -1.30
N ARG A 5 21.39 -6.94 -2.01
CA ARG A 5 20.48 -5.89 -1.55
C ARG A 5 19.06 -6.32 -1.88
N VAL A 6 18.26 -6.49 -0.86
CA VAL A 6 16.88 -6.97 -0.99
C VAL A 6 15.92 -5.88 -0.55
N ALA A 7 14.95 -5.56 -1.39
CA ALA A 7 13.85 -4.66 -1.04
C ALA A 7 12.67 -5.50 -0.58
N ILE A 8 12.22 -5.26 0.64
CA ILE A 8 11.12 -6.01 1.25
C ILE A 8 9.89 -5.13 1.24
N PHE A 9 8.82 -5.62 0.64
CA PHE A 9 7.54 -4.91 0.56
C PHE A 9 6.55 -5.52 1.53
N THR A 10 6.02 -4.67 2.40
CA THR A 10 5.03 -5.08 3.40
C THR A 10 3.76 -4.27 3.17
N PRO A 11 2.58 -4.90 3.10
CA PRO A 11 1.34 -4.16 2.88
C PRO A 11 1.13 -3.08 3.93
N TYR A 12 0.73 -1.90 3.48
CA TYR A 12 0.40 -0.79 4.37
C TYR A 12 -0.86 -1.13 5.17
N PRO A 13 -0.85 -0.99 6.50
CA PRO A 13 -2.00 -1.33 7.33
C PRO A 13 -3.03 -0.20 7.36
N PHE A 14 -3.89 -0.13 6.36
CA PHE A 14 -4.97 0.84 6.33
C PHE A 14 -5.93 0.66 7.51
N GLU A 15 -6.45 1.77 8.02
CA GLU A 15 -7.49 1.78 9.05
C GLU A 15 -8.73 2.47 8.53
N VAL A 16 -9.90 1.94 8.84
CA VAL A 16 -11.17 2.55 8.49
C VAL A 16 -11.28 3.93 9.15
N GLY A 17 -11.68 4.93 8.37
CA GLY A 17 -11.75 6.31 8.82
C GLY A 17 -10.48 7.12 8.56
N GLN A 18 -9.43 6.48 8.12
CA GLN A 18 -8.16 7.15 7.82
C GLN A 18 -8.30 8.04 6.59
N LYS A 19 -7.75 9.24 6.66
CA LYS A 19 -7.66 10.15 5.51
C LYS A 19 -6.27 10.03 4.92
N ILE A 20 -6.21 9.77 3.62
CA ILE A 20 -4.95 9.57 2.93
C ILE A 20 -4.84 10.47 1.71
N ARG A 21 -3.62 10.72 1.30
CA ARG A 21 -3.30 11.39 0.03
C ARG A 21 -2.35 10.52 -0.75
N ILE A 22 -2.72 10.25 -2.00
CA ILE A 22 -1.87 9.50 -2.92
C ILE A 22 -1.26 10.51 -3.89
N ASP A 23 0.05 10.54 -3.93
CA ASP A 23 0.79 11.47 -4.75
C ASP A 23 1.24 10.75 -6.02
N GLY A 24 0.67 11.17 -7.14
CA GLY A 24 1.00 10.61 -8.45
C GLY A 24 0.27 9.31 -8.78
N GLY A 25 0.29 8.97 -10.07
CA GLY A 25 -0.35 7.77 -10.58
C GLY A 25 -1.84 7.93 -10.82
N PRO A 26 -2.49 6.86 -11.33
CA PRO A 26 -3.90 6.90 -11.71
C PRO A 26 -4.86 7.02 -10.52
N ARG A 27 -4.39 6.75 -9.30
CA ARG A 27 -5.20 6.84 -8.09
C ARG A 27 -4.82 8.05 -7.24
N SER A 28 -4.17 9.05 -7.86
CA SER A 28 -3.74 10.24 -7.12
C SER A 28 -4.94 11.04 -6.59
N GLY A 29 -4.73 11.69 -5.45
CA GLY A 29 -5.73 12.53 -4.82
C GLY A 29 -5.94 12.21 -3.36
N ASP A 30 -6.96 12.86 -2.78
CA ASP A 30 -7.33 12.67 -1.38
C ASP A 30 -8.45 11.64 -1.28
N TRP A 31 -8.32 10.73 -0.33
CA TRP A 31 -9.25 9.64 -0.15
C TRP A 31 -9.53 9.38 1.32
N GLU A 32 -10.72 8.87 1.61
CA GLU A 32 -11.06 8.36 2.93
C GLU A 32 -11.19 6.84 2.85
N VAL A 33 -10.56 6.15 3.78
CA VAL A 33 -10.64 4.70 3.86
C VAL A 33 -11.94 4.34 4.55
N ILE A 34 -12.83 3.63 3.86
CA ILE A 34 -14.14 3.27 4.40
C ILE A 34 -14.31 1.78 4.67
N ALA A 35 -13.48 0.95 4.05
CA ALA A 35 -13.48 -0.49 4.31
C ALA A 35 -12.12 -1.07 3.98
N VAL A 36 -11.71 -2.07 4.75
CA VAL A 36 -10.45 -2.79 4.53
C VAL A 36 -10.71 -4.27 4.70
N SER A 37 -10.21 -5.06 3.76
CA SER A 37 -10.22 -6.51 3.87
C SER A 37 -8.80 -7.03 3.64
N GLU A 38 -8.63 -8.34 3.68
CA GLU A 38 -7.30 -8.94 3.52
C GLU A 38 -6.64 -8.53 2.21
N HIS A 39 -7.41 -8.47 1.13
CA HIS A 39 -6.86 -8.19 -0.21
C HIS A 39 -7.37 -6.91 -0.83
N LYS A 40 -8.38 -6.27 -0.25
CA LYS A 40 -9.05 -5.11 -0.84
C LYS A 40 -9.08 -3.93 0.12
N VAL A 41 -9.11 -2.74 -0.45
CA VAL A 41 -9.36 -1.51 0.28
C VAL A 41 -10.42 -0.73 -0.48
N THR A 42 -11.38 -0.17 0.22
CA THR A 42 -12.40 0.69 -0.37
C THR A 42 -12.13 2.13 0.03
N LEU A 43 -11.97 2.98 -0.97
CA LEU A 43 -11.68 4.39 -0.79
C LEU A 43 -12.84 5.23 -1.30
N ARG A 44 -13.14 6.30 -0.60
CA ARG A 44 -14.19 7.24 -0.98
C ARG A 44 -13.59 8.60 -1.26
N CYS A 45 -13.97 9.20 -2.39
CA CYS A 45 -13.61 10.57 -2.69
C CYS A 45 -14.37 11.52 -1.74
N PRO A 46 -13.68 12.42 -1.01
CA PRO A 46 -14.36 13.29 -0.07
C PRO A 46 -15.24 14.36 -0.75
N ILE A 47 -15.02 14.61 -2.02
CA ILE A 47 -15.76 15.64 -2.77
C ILE A 47 -16.95 15.04 -3.49
N THR A 48 -16.73 14.03 -4.36
CA THR A 48 -17.79 13.44 -5.17
C THR A 48 -18.57 12.36 -4.43
N LYS A 49 -18.01 11.84 -3.34
CA LYS A 49 -18.57 10.72 -2.56
C LYS A 49 -18.58 9.39 -3.32
N LYS A 50 -17.92 9.31 -4.46
CA LYS A 50 -17.78 8.06 -5.19
C LYS A 50 -16.85 7.12 -4.44
N GLU A 51 -17.20 5.83 -4.47
CA GLU A 51 -16.45 4.79 -3.77
C GLU A 51 -15.83 3.84 -4.79
N PHE A 52 -14.59 3.45 -4.51
CA PHE A 52 -13.84 2.54 -5.35
C PHE A 52 -13.24 1.44 -4.48
N LYS A 53 -13.43 0.21 -4.92
CA LYS A 53 -12.85 -0.95 -4.25
C LYS A 53 -11.71 -1.48 -5.09
N TRP A 54 -10.50 -1.42 -4.56
CA TRP A 54 -9.29 -1.83 -5.27
C TRP A 54 -8.54 -2.89 -4.49
N ASP A 55 -7.69 -3.63 -5.19
CA ASP A 55 -6.69 -4.44 -4.53
C ASP A 55 -5.78 -3.54 -3.69
N ARG A 56 -5.30 -4.05 -2.57
CA ARG A 56 -4.39 -3.28 -1.73
C ARG A 56 -3.13 -3.00 -2.52
N PHE A 57 -2.76 -1.73 -2.65
CA PHE A 57 -1.71 -1.28 -3.56
C PHE A 57 -0.64 -0.41 -2.90
N CYS A 58 -0.76 -0.14 -1.61
CA CYS A 58 0.24 0.64 -0.87
C CYS A 58 1.09 -0.30 -0.03
N TYR A 59 2.41 -0.07 -0.05
CA TYR A 59 3.36 -0.90 0.66
C TYR A 59 4.39 -0.05 1.37
N PHE A 60 4.86 -0.54 2.51
CA PHE A 60 6.12 -0.09 3.07
C PHE A 60 7.26 -0.81 2.36
N VAL A 61 8.37 -0.09 2.18
CA VAL A 61 9.57 -0.66 1.58
C VAL A 61 10.71 -0.55 2.57
N GLU A 62 11.37 -1.67 2.81
CA GLU A 62 12.56 -1.72 3.63
C GLU A 62 13.67 -2.39 2.83
N GLU A 63 14.86 -1.77 2.81
CA GLU A 63 16.01 -2.37 2.14
C GLU A 63 16.94 -3.01 3.18
N THR A 64 17.40 -4.20 2.88
CA THR A 64 18.34 -4.92 3.72
C THR A 64 19.37 -5.63 2.85
N GLU A 65 20.49 -6.02 3.47
CA GLU A 65 21.46 -6.88 2.82
C GLU A 65 21.33 -8.29 3.38
N ASP A 66 21.24 -9.25 2.50
CA ASP A 66 21.06 -10.64 2.89
C ASP A 66 21.98 -11.54 2.05
N ALA A 67 22.73 -12.40 2.74
CA ALA A 67 23.60 -13.36 2.09
C ALA A 67 22.84 -14.56 1.52
N GLN A 68 21.60 -14.73 1.91
CA GLN A 68 20.75 -15.85 1.53
C GLN A 68 19.56 -15.40 0.68
N TRP A 69 19.84 -14.86 -0.46
CA TRP A 69 18.79 -14.51 -1.40
C TRP A 69 18.98 -15.34 -2.69
N PRO A 70 17.93 -16.01 -3.19
CA PRO A 70 16.60 -16.16 -2.58
C PRO A 70 16.63 -17.03 -1.32
N SER A 71 15.71 -16.73 -0.39
CA SER A 71 15.71 -17.41 0.91
C SER A 71 14.95 -18.74 0.89
N HIS A 72 14.31 -19.07 -0.21
CA HIS A 72 13.56 -20.32 -0.36
C HIS A 72 13.44 -20.74 -1.81
#